data_38996e1958e4e4e864d9026dda2e11ac
#
_entry.id   38996e1958e4e4e864d9026dda2e11ac
#
_cell.length_a   1.000
_cell.length_b   1.000
_cell.length_c   1.000
_cell.angle_alpha   90.00
_cell.angle_beta   90.00
_cell.angle_gamma   90.00
#
_symmetry.space_group_name_H-M   'P 1'
#
loop_
_entity.id
_entity.type
_entity.pdbx_description
1 polymer ?
#
loop_
_entity_poly.entity_id
_entity_poly.type
_entity_poly.pdbx_seq_one_letter_code
_entity_poly.pdbx_strand_id
1 'polypeptide(L)'
;MIRTTGLSRLISVGMGVVVMLALAACGGPPKWVKQGSSAFSDKEKAFYGVGSIAGVKNEPLAWDAAENRSRAEVAKTFETYTAYLMRDYAASTTAGDFTRNTEEQNVERAIKTFSAVTLNGVRKVDQYKDPKSGTYYVLTKLNLQDMKEAMAQAKELNSQVRDFVRKNADRLFERLEKEEEKRSTR
;
A
#
# COMPACT_ATOMS: atom_id res chain seq x y z
N MET A 1 -60.87 -66.08 -8.72
CA MET A 1 -61.62 -64.81 -8.72
C MET A 1 -60.75 -63.76 -8.16
N ILE A 2 -60.81 -62.56 -8.77
CA ILE A 2 -60.29 -61.28 -8.39
C ILE A 2 -58.87 -60.96 -8.90
N ARG A 3 -58.90 -60.07 -9.88
CA ARG A 3 -57.84 -59.28 -10.52
C ARG A 3 -57.23 -58.33 -9.56
N THR A 4 -55.92 -58.06 -9.65
CA THR A 4 -55.32 -56.83 -9.26
C THR A 4 -54.33 -56.38 -10.33
N THR A 5 -54.63 -55.27 -10.91
CA THR A 5 -53.86 -54.53 -11.88
C THR A 5 -52.74 -53.81 -11.20
N GLY A 6 -51.49 -54.14 -11.58
CA GLY A 6 -50.30 -53.43 -11.14
C GLY A 6 -50.01 -52.23 -12.03
N LEU A 7 -50.05 -51.09 -11.40
CA LEU A 7 -49.75 -49.80 -12.05
C LEU A 7 -48.21 -49.55 -11.99
N SER A 8 -47.55 -49.75 -13.10
CA SER A 8 -46.13 -49.44 -13.25
C SER A 8 -45.96 -47.88 -13.34
N ARG A 9 -45.42 -47.31 -12.30
CA ARG A 9 -44.97 -45.92 -12.31
C ARG A 9 -43.56 -45.87 -12.93
N LEU A 10 -43.51 -45.35 -14.13
CA LEU A 10 -42.27 -44.90 -14.75
C LEU A 10 -41.77 -43.70 -13.99
N ILE A 11 -40.66 -43.89 -13.28
CA ILE A 11 -39.90 -42.81 -12.69
C ILE A 11 -38.98 -42.25 -13.79
N SER A 12 -39.35 -41.17 -14.39
CA SER A 12 -38.48 -40.37 -15.27
C SER A 12 -37.39 -39.74 -14.42
N VAL A 13 -36.20 -40.32 -14.46
CA VAL A 13 -34.99 -39.66 -13.96
C VAL A 13 -34.62 -38.56 -14.92
N GLY A 14 -35.11 -37.36 -14.62
CA GLY A 14 -34.65 -36.13 -15.27
C GLY A 14 -33.21 -35.87 -14.90
N MET A 15 -32.28 -36.22 -15.80
CA MET A 15 -30.86 -35.88 -15.68
C MET A 15 -30.73 -34.37 -15.94
N GLY A 16 -30.87 -33.59 -14.88
CA GLY A 16 -30.56 -32.16 -14.87
C GLY A 16 -29.07 -31.96 -15.10
N VAL A 17 -28.70 -31.65 -16.34
CA VAL A 17 -27.39 -31.15 -16.66
C VAL A 17 -27.28 -29.77 -16.01
N VAL A 18 -26.68 -29.73 -14.83
CA VAL A 18 -26.24 -28.48 -14.20
C VAL A 18 -25.05 -28.01 -15.02
N VAL A 19 -25.32 -27.18 -16.03
CA VAL A 19 -24.30 -26.38 -16.68
C VAL A 19 -23.85 -25.36 -15.65
N MET A 20 -22.79 -25.68 -14.90
CA MET A 20 -22.02 -24.69 -14.18
C MET A 20 -21.40 -23.77 -15.22
N LEU A 21 -22.08 -22.67 -15.53
CA LEU A 21 -21.41 -21.51 -16.12
C LEU A 21 -20.37 -21.05 -15.10
N ALA A 22 -19.15 -21.50 -15.29
CA ALA A 22 -17.99 -20.82 -14.74
C ALA A 22 -17.98 -19.43 -15.38
N LEU A 23 -18.62 -18.46 -14.71
CA LEU A 23 -18.39 -17.05 -14.95
C LEU A 23 -16.90 -16.83 -14.67
N ALA A 24 -16.05 -17.05 -15.68
CA ALA A 24 -14.74 -16.47 -15.72
C ALA A 24 -14.98 -14.98 -15.57
N ALA A 25 -14.81 -14.49 -14.34
CA ALA A 25 -14.81 -13.07 -14.03
C ALA A 25 -13.65 -12.48 -14.85
N CYS A 26 -13.94 -12.07 -16.07
CA CYS A 26 -13.12 -11.16 -16.87
C CYS A 26 -13.19 -9.79 -16.18
N GLY A 27 -12.79 -9.73 -14.93
CA GLY A 27 -12.52 -8.48 -14.24
C GLY A 27 -11.36 -7.83 -14.99
N GLY A 28 -11.58 -6.60 -15.47
CA GLY A 28 -10.48 -5.79 -16.00
C GLY A 28 -9.37 -5.63 -14.95
N PRO A 29 -8.25 -4.98 -15.30
CA PRO A 29 -7.16 -4.78 -14.37
C PRO A 29 -7.66 -4.11 -13.08
N PRO A 30 -7.12 -4.47 -11.91
CA PRO A 30 -7.44 -3.83 -10.64
C PRO A 30 -7.34 -2.31 -10.74
N LYS A 31 -8.18 -1.58 -9.99
CA LYS A 31 -8.21 -0.10 -10.06
C LYS A 31 -6.83 0.51 -9.82
N TRP A 32 -6.07 -0.03 -8.89
CA TRP A 32 -4.74 0.46 -8.54
C TRP A 32 -3.72 0.35 -9.67
N VAL A 33 -3.91 -0.54 -10.66
CA VAL A 33 -3.06 -0.62 -11.86
C VAL A 33 -3.18 0.65 -12.71
N LYS A 34 -4.36 1.27 -12.74
CA LYS A 34 -4.62 2.50 -13.52
C LYS A 34 -4.48 3.77 -12.69
N GLN A 35 -4.87 3.72 -11.44
CA GLN A 35 -4.99 4.89 -10.56
C GLN A 35 -3.79 5.05 -9.60
N GLY A 36 -2.90 4.03 -9.52
CA GLY A 36 -1.79 4.07 -8.57
C GLY A 36 -2.26 4.12 -7.12
N SER A 37 -1.55 4.91 -6.29
CA SER A 37 -1.87 5.12 -4.88
C SER A 37 -3.23 5.78 -4.65
N SER A 38 -3.71 6.60 -5.58
CA SER A 38 -5.02 7.30 -5.46
C SER A 38 -6.23 6.35 -5.44
N ALA A 39 -6.06 5.07 -5.79
CA ALA A 39 -7.11 4.05 -5.65
C ALA A 39 -7.51 3.77 -4.19
N PHE A 40 -6.78 4.29 -3.20
CA PHE A 40 -6.93 3.97 -1.78
C PHE A 40 -7.12 5.17 -0.86
N SER A 41 -7.26 6.39 -1.39
CA SER A 41 -7.32 7.64 -0.64
C SER A 41 -8.37 7.68 0.50
N ASP A 42 -9.40 6.84 0.45
CA ASP A 42 -10.52 6.89 1.40
C ASP A 42 -10.57 5.68 2.37
N LYS A 43 -9.59 4.78 2.32
CA LYS A 43 -9.74 3.49 3.02
C LYS A 43 -8.92 3.36 4.28
N GLU A 44 -7.67 3.76 4.24
CA GLU A 44 -6.71 3.45 5.30
C GLU A 44 -5.53 4.43 5.23
N LYS A 45 -5.09 4.94 6.36
CA LYS A 45 -3.90 5.78 6.41
C LYS A 45 -2.66 4.93 6.17
N ALA A 46 -2.22 4.87 4.92
CA ALA A 46 -1.06 4.10 4.49
C ALA A 46 -0.40 4.71 3.26
N PHE A 47 0.90 4.52 3.14
CA PHE A 47 1.66 4.86 1.94
C PHE A 47 1.60 3.69 0.97
N TYR A 48 1.11 3.92 -0.23
CA TYR A 48 1.01 2.91 -1.28
C TYR A 48 2.01 3.18 -2.39
N GLY A 49 2.56 2.11 -2.95
CA GLY A 49 3.42 2.16 -4.12
C GLY A 49 2.99 1.14 -5.16
N VAL A 50 3.04 1.54 -6.42
CA VAL A 50 2.80 0.66 -7.56
C VAL A 50 4.05 0.59 -8.41
N GLY A 51 4.59 -0.61 -8.58
CA GLY A 51 5.72 -0.88 -9.46
C GLY A 51 5.29 -1.73 -10.64
N SER A 52 5.88 -1.50 -11.79
CA SER A 52 5.61 -2.30 -12.99
C SER A 52 6.88 -2.56 -13.78
N ILE A 53 6.87 -3.68 -14.53
CA ILE A 53 7.91 -4.03 -15.49
C ILE A 53 7.33 -4.83 -16.65
N ALA A 54 7.84 -4.59 -17.85
CA ALA A 54 7.53 -5.34 -19.06
C ALA A 54 8.80 -5.88 -19.72
N GLY A 55 8.65 -6.86 -20.61
CA GLY A 55 9.75 -7.37 -21.43
C GLY A 55 10.73 -8.32 -20.73
N VAL A 56 10.48 -8.71 -19.48
CA VAL A 56 11.30 -9.66 -18.74
C VAL A 56 10.75 -11.07 -18.95
N LYS A 57 11.56 -11.96 -19.54
CA LYS A 57 11.17 -13.35 -19.81
C LYS A 57 11.16 -14.24 -18.57
N ASN A 58 12.05 -13.97 -17.63
CA ASN A 58 12.12 -14.70 -16.35
C ASN A 58 11.03 -14.16 -15.42
N GLU A 59 9.99 -14.95 -15.21
CA GLU A 59 8.82 -14.52 -14.42
C GLU A 59 9.13 -14.20 -12.97
N PRO A 60 9.88 -15.02 -12.21
CA PRO A 60 10.31 -14.64 -10.86
C PRO A 60 11.06 -13.31 -10.81
N LEU A 61 12.01 -13.11 -11.72
CA LEU A 61 12.76 -11.85 -11.81
C LEU A 61 11.85 -10.66 -12.16
N ALA A 62 10.81 -10.87 -12.98
CA ALA A 62 9.84 -9.83 -13.30
C ALA A 62 9.05 -9.39 -12.06
N TRP A 63 8.59 -10.35 -11.24
CA TRP A 63 7.91 -10.06 -9.99
C TRP A 63 8.80 -9.32 -9.01
N ASP A 64 10.02 -9.76 -8.81
CA ASP A 64 10.99 -9.12 -7.91
C ASP A 64 11.30 -7.68 -8.37
N ALA A 65 11.50 -7.48 -9.66
CA ALA A 65 11.78 -6.15 -10.20
C ALA A 65 10.57 -5.21 -10.06
N ALA A 66 9.35 -5.70 -10.28
CA ALA A 66 8.12 -4.92 -10.07
C ALA A 66 7.93 -4.59 -8.59
N GLU A 67 8.20 -5.54 -7.67
CA GLU A 67 8.13 -5.30 -6.23
C GLU A 67 9.15 -4.26 -5.78
N ASN A 68 10.40 -4.35 -6.24
CA ASN A 68 11.43 -3.37 -5.89
C ASN A 68 11.06 -1.96 -6.36
N ARG A 69 10.48 -1.81 -7.55
CA ARG A 69 9.97 -0.53 -8.04
C ARG A 69 8.81 -0.01 -7.20
N SER A 70 7.90 -0.88 -6.81
CA SER A 70 6.79 -0.56 -5.92
C SER A 70 7.26 -0.06 -4.56
N ARG A 71 8.27 -0.72 -3.96
CA ARG A 71 8.91 -0.29 -2.71
C ARG A 71 9.60 1.07 -2.85
N ALA A 72 10.24 1.33 -3.99
CA ALA A 72 10.87 2.62 -4.27
C ALA A 72 9.84 3.77 -4.33
N GLU A 73 8.64 3.53 -4.88
CA GLU A 73 7.56 4.53 -4.86
C GLU A 73 7.05 4.81 -3.42
N VAL A 74 6.88 3.78 -2.59
CA VAL A 74 6.57 3.98 -1.16
C VAL A 74 7.67 4.81 -0.48
N ALA A 75 8.95 4.50 -0.74
CA ALA A 75 10.07 5.22 -0.16
C ALA A 75 10.04 6.71 -0.52
N LYS A 76 9.79 7.04 -1.77
CA LYS A 76 9.72 8.41 -2.28
C LYS A 76 8.59 9.22 -1.62
N THR A 77 7.39 8.65 -1.50
CA THR A 77 6.27 9.31 -0.81
C THR A 77 6.58 9.48 0.67
N PHE A 78 7.18 8.47 1.28
CA PHE A 78 7.58 8.51 2.68
C PHE A 78 8.68 9.54 2.96
N GLU A 79 9.66 9.70 2.08
CA GLU A 79 10.67 10.77 2.18
C GLU A 79 10.04 12.16 2.15
N THR A 80 9.06 12.37 1.27
CA THR A 80 8.30 13.64 1.23
C THR A 80 7.56 13.89 2.54
N TYR A 81 6.91 12.88 3.08
CA TYR A 81 6.22 12.95 4.36
C TYR A 81 7.16 13.28 5.51
N THR A 82 8.31 12.60 5.60
CA THR A 82 9.30 12.84 6.65
C THR A 82 9.91 14.23 6.55
N ALA A 83 10.13 14.75 5.33
CA ALA A 83 10.60 16.12 5.13
C ALA A 83 9.58 17.15 5.66
N TYR A 84 8.28 16.95 5.46
CA TYR A 84 7.24 17.79 6.07
C TYR A 84 7.23 17.70 7.59
N LEU A 85 7.31 16.49 8.12
CA LEU A 85 7.35 16.23 9.56
C LEU A 85 8.49 17.00 10.22
N MET A 86 9.67 16.99 9.60
CA MET A 86 10.86 17.67 10.11
C MET A 86 10.77 19.18 10.03
N ARG A 87 10.25 19.70 8.93
CA ARG A 87 10.04 21.13 8.78
C ARG A 87 9.10 21.66 9.86
N ASP A 88 8.01 20.96 10.12
CA ASP A 88 7.04 21.32 11.14
C ASP A 88 7.64 21.18 12.56
N TYR A 89 8.50 20.17 12.79
CA TYR A 89 9.22 20.01 14.04
C TYR A 89 10.19 21.18 14.26
N ALA A 90 11.04 21.48 13.29
CA ALA A 90 11.97 22.60 13.37
C ALA A 90 11.25 23.94 13.62
N ALA A 91 10.13 24.18 12.92
CA ALA A 91 9.31 25.37 13.15
C ALA A 91 8.73 25.43 14.58
N SER A 92 8.39 24.30 15.18
CA SER A 92 7.83 24.22 16.55
C SER A 92 8.86 24.45 17.65
N THR A 93 10.14 24.15 17.37
CA THR A 93 11.25 24.29 18.34
C THR A 93 11.97 25.63 18.22
N THR A 94 11.75 26.38 17.16
CA THR A 94 12.46 27.63 16.83
C THR A 94 12.10 28.81 17.75
N ALA A 95 11.12 28.66 18.61
CA ALA A 95 10.62 29.78 19.41
C ALA A 95 11.56 30.24 20.54
N GLY A 96 12.79 29.69 20.71
CA GLY A 96 13.54 30.01 21.90
C GLY A 96 15.06 29.93 21.97
N ASP A 97 15.81 29.25 21.07
CA ASP A 97 17.26 29.18 21.27
C ASP A 97 18.07 28.88 20.01
N PHE A 98 19.31 29.47 19.95
CA PHE A 98 20.21 29.50 18.79
C PHE A 98 21.19 28.30 18.70
N THR A 99 20.99 27.23 19.43
CA THR A 99 21.81 25.99 19.35
C THR A 99 21.44 25.06 18.19
N ARG A 100 20.91 25.64 17.14
CA ARG A 100 20.19 25.02 16.03
C ARG A 100 20.95 23.96 15.21
N ASN A 101 22.21 24.19 14.89
CA ASN A 101 22.88 23.41 13.84
C ASN A 101 23.15 21.96 14.25
N THR A 102 23.40 21.68 15.53
CA THR A 102 23.74 20.33 15.98
C THR A 102 22.49 19.46 16.19
N GLU A 103 21.40 20.06 16.66
CA GLU A 103 20.13 19.32 16.81
C GLU A 103 19.47 19.03 15.48
N GLU A 104 19.45 19.97 14.53
CA GLU A 104 18.92 19.76 13.19
C GLU A 104 19.65 18.64 12.45
N GLN A 105 20.99 18.60 12.49
CA GLN A 105 21.80 17.54 11.89
C GLN A 105 21.56 16.17 12.53
N ASN A 106 21.40 16.12 13.84
CA ASN A 106 21.12 14.87 14.55
C ASN A 106 19.73 14.34 14.21
N VAL A 107 18.76 15.23 14.10
CA VAL A 107 17.39 14.88 13.73
C VAL A 107 17.34 14.42 12.27
N GLU A 108 18.00 15.09 11.33
CA GLU A 108 18.08 14.67 9.93
C GLU A 108 18.74 13.28 9.79
N ARG A 109 19.84 13.04 10.52
CA ARG A 109 20.51 11.74 10.53
C ARG A 109 19.62 10.64 11.11
N ALA A 110 18.95 10.92 12.24
CA ALA A 110 18.01 10.00 12.86
C ALA A 110 16.89 9.63 11.91
N ILE A 111 16.37 10.57 11.13
CA ILE A 111 15.31 10.33 10.16
C ILE A 111 15.79 9.49 8.98
N LYS A 112 16.97 9.75 8.44
CA LYS A 112 17.54 8.92 7.38
C LYS A 112 17.69 7.47 7.83
N THR A 113 18.23 7.26 9.04
CA THR A 113 18.35 5.92 9.64
C THR A 113 16.99 5.29 9.87
N PHE A 114 16.05 6.06 10.39
CA PHE A 114 14.69 5.61 10.65
C PHE A 114 13.95 5.26 9.37
N SER A 115 14.06 6.08 8.31
CA SER A 115 13.44 5.80 7.00
C SER A 115 13.88 4.44 6.46
N ALA A 116 15.17 4.13 6.56
CA ALA A 116 15.69 2.84 6.13
C ALA A 116 15.08 1.67 6.93
N VAL A 117 14.95 1.80 8.26
CA VAL A 117 14.34 0.77 9.12
C VAL A 117 12.84 0.61 8.85
N THR A 118 12.13 1.73 8.71
CA THR A 118 10.67 1.73 8.49
C THR A 118 10.30 1.10 7.14
N LEU A 119 11.12 1.32 6.11
CA LEU A 119 10.89 0.73 4.79
C LEU A 119 10.99 -0.80 4.80
N ASN A 120 11.61 -1.42 5.79
CA ASN A 120 11.55 -2.87 6.01
C ASN A 120 10.12 -3.34 6.37
N GLY A 121 9.27 -2.47 6.89
CA GLY A 121 7.84 -2.72 7.15
C GLY A 121 6.94 -2.66 5.91
N VAL A 122 7.48 -2.28 4.75
CA VAL A 122 6.71 -2.28 3.50
C VAL A 122 6.36 -3.72 3.10
N ARG A 123 5.07 -3.96 2.88
CA ARG A 123 4.55 -5.30 2.54
C ARG A 123 3.90 -5.29 1.16
N LYS A 124 4.12 -6.35 0.40
CA LYS A 124 3.34 -6.61 -0.81
C LYS A 124 1.90 -6.96 -0.41
N VAL A 125 0.93 -6.30 -1.04
CA VAL A 125 -0.50 -6.51 -0.77
C VAL A 125 -1.25 -7.08 -1.96
N ASP A 126 -0.78 -6.83 -3.18
CA ASP A 126 -1.39 -7.37 -4.39
C ASP A 126 -0.39 -7.44 -5.54
N GLN A 127 -0.71 -8.25 -6.55
CA GLN A 127 0.06 -8.35 -7.78
C GLN A 127 -0.86 -8.70 -8.96
N TYR A 128 -0.55 -8.17 -10.13
CA TYR A 128 -1.32 -8.38 -11.35
C TYR A 128 -0.42 -8.49 -12.56
N LYS A 129 -0.65 -9.50 -13.40
CA LYS A 129 -0.01 -9.64 -14.70
C LYS A 129 -1.03 -9.33 -15.78
N ASP A 130 -0.78 -8.32 -16.59
CA ASP A 130 -1.64 -7.99 -17.71
C ASP A 130 -1.50 -9.07 -18.81
N PRO A 131 -2.56 -9.81 -19.10
CA PRO A 131 -2.49 -10.87 -20.11
C PRO A 131 -2.29 -10.36 -21.54
N LYS A 132 -2.58 -9.06 -21.80
CA LYS A 132 -2.44 -8.47 -23.14
C LYS A 132 -1.04 -7.95 -23.38
N SER A 133 -0.48 -7.21 -22.43
CA SER A 133 0.85 -6.59 -22.57
C SER A 133 1.97 -7.44 -21.98
N GLY A 134 1.66 -8.45 -21.17
CA GLY A 134 2.65 -9.22 -20.42
C GLY A 134 3.35 -8.39 -19.33
N THR A 135 2.79 -7.21 -18.95
CA THR A 135 3.34 -6.34 -17.92
C THR A 135 2.99 -6.87 -16.54
N TYR A 136 3.97 -6.91 -15.65
CA TYR A 136 3.83 -7.29 -14.26
C TYR A 136 3.66 -6.05 -13.41
N TYR A 137 2.67 -6.04 -12.53
CA TYR A 137 2.38 -4.96 -11.60
C TYR A 137 2.38 -5.50 -10.17
N VAL A 138 2.99 -4.78 -9.27
CA VAL A 138 2.98 -5.09 -7.83
C VAL A 138 2.53 -3.86 -7.06
N LEU A 139 1.65 -4.09 -6.09
CA LEU A 139 1.21 -3.10 -5.11
C LEU A 139 1.86 -3.42 -3.77
N THR A 140 2.51 -2.42 -3.18
CA THR A 140 3.03 -2.49 -1.81
C THR A 140 2.41 -1.41 -0.94
N LYS A 141 2.46 -1.63 0.38
CA LYS A 141 1.89 -0.74 1.40
C LYS A 141 2.82 -0.63 2.61
N LEU A 142 2.91 0.57 3.16
CA LEU A 142 3.42 0.85 4.50
C LEU A 142 2.30 1.52 5.31
N ASN A 143 1.84 0.87 6.38
CA ASN A 143 0.79 1.41 7.23
C ASN A 143 1.32 2.56 8.09
N LEU A 144 0.57 3.67 8.21
CA LEU A 144 0.94 4.81 9.03
C LEU A 144 1.07 4.45 10.52
N GLN A 145 0.21 3.55 11.01
CA GLN A 145 0.26 3.12 12.40
C GLN A 145 1.52 2.29 12.69
N ASP A 146 1.87 1.35 11.80
CA ASP A 146 3.11 0.57 11.92
C ASP A 146 4.33 1.49 11.95
N MET A 147 4.32 2.55 11.12
CA MET A 147 5.36 3.58 11.10
C MET A 147 5.42 4.34 12.43
N LYS A 148 4.28 4.77 12.98
CA LYS A 148 4.22 5.48 14.28
C LYS A 148 4.77 4.63 15.43
N GLU A 149 4.45 3.34 15.43
CA GLU A 149 4.95 2.39 16.43
C GLU A 149 6.47 2.18 16.32
N ALA A 150 6.97 2.01 15.10
CA ALA A 150 8.40 1.91 14.84
C ALA A 150 9.14 3.18 15.30
N MET A 151 8.58 4.37 15.05
CA MET A 151 9.13 5.64 15.53
C MET A 151 9.12 5.75 17.06
N ALA A 152 8.08 5.30 17.71
CA ALA A 152 7.99 5.33 19.17
C ALA A 152 9.08 4.46 19.84
N GLN A 153 9.54 3.42 19.15
CA GLN A 153 10.56 2.48 19.63
C GLN A 153 11.97 2.82 19.14
N ALA A 154 12.14 3.76 18.21
CA ALA A 154 13.43 4.11 17.64
C ALA A 154 14.32 4.78 18.68
N LYS A 155 15.41 4.10 19.08
CA LYS A 155 16.37 4.60 20.08
C LYS A 155 17.19 5.79 19.58
N GLU A 156 17.30 5.92 18.26
CA GLU A 156 18.00 7.00 17.56
C GLU A 156 17.28 8.35 17.66
N LEU A 157 15.99 8.32 17.98
CA LEU A 157 15.16 9.51 18.13
C LEU A 157 15.10 9.93 19.61
N ASN A 158 15.32 11.22 19.88
CA ASN A 158 15.10 11.75 21.21
C ASN A 158 13.59 11.76 21.58
N SER A 159 13.28 11.93 22.87
CA SER A 159 11.90 11.88 23.35
C SER A 159 11.02 12.98 22.75
N GLN A 160 11.57 14.18 22.54
CA GLN A 160 10.84 15.32 21.98
C GLN A 160 10.37 15.04 20.55
N VAL A 161 11.24 14.47 19.70
CA VAL A 161 10.88 14.05 18.33
C VAL A 161 9.82 12.95 18.35
N ARG A 162 9.98 11.93 19.20
CA ARG A 162 8.97 10.86 19.31
C ARG A 162 7.59 11.40 19.71
N ASP A 163 7.56 12.32 20.69
CA ASP A 163 6.32 12.94 21.14
C ASP A 163 5.69 13.85 20.07
N PHE A 164 6.53 14.59 19.32
CA PHE A 164 6.07 15.40 18.21
C PHE A 164 5.44 14.53 17.13
N VAL A 165 6.10 13.45 16.73
CA VAL A 165 5.57 12.50 15.72
C VAL A 165 4.25 11.92 16.19
N ARG A 166 4.19 11.41 17.42
CA ARG A 166 2.96 10.84 17.99
C ARG A 166 1.77 11.80 17.90
N LYS A 167 1.99 13.09 18.13
CA LYS A 167 0.95 14.11 18.12
C LYS A 167 0.57 14.60 16.72
N ASN A 168 1.50 14.58 15.77
CA ASN A 168 1.33 15.30 14.50
C ASN A 168 1.27 14.38 13.28
N ALA A 169 1.65 13.10 13.38
CA ALA A 169 1.75 12.18 12.25
C ALA A 169 0.47 12.11 11.42
N ASP A 170 -0.69 11.96 12.07
CA ASP A 170 -1.98 11.85 11.38
C ASP A 170 -2.34 13.12 10.61
N ARG A 171 -2.15 14.29 11.23
CA ARG A 171 -2.43 15.60 10.61
C ARG A 171 -1.57 15.85 9.39
N LEU A 172 -0.29 15.49 9.47
CA LEU A 172 0.66 15.66 8.37
C LEU A 172 0.40 14.68 7.24
N PHE A 173 -0.04 13.48 7.56
CA PHE A 173 -0.45 12.51 6.56
C PHE A 173 -1.66 13.01 5.76
N GLU A 174 -2.71 13.51 6.43
CA GLU A 174 -3.88 14.11 5.77
C GLU A 174 -3.54 15.32 4.89
N ARG A 175 -2.52 16.09 5.31
CA ARG A 175 -2.02 17.20 4.48
C ARG A 175 -1.34 16.68 3.21
N LEU A 176 -0.50 15.65 3.32
CA LEU A 176 0.16 15.03 2.18
C LEU A 176 -0.86 14.48 1.19
N GLU A 177 -1.87 13.73 1.66
CA GLU A 177 -2.93 13.19 0.80
C GLU A 177 -3.63 14.29 0.01
N LYS A 178 -4.01 15.39 0.66
CA LYS A 178 -4.64 16.54 0.00
C LYS A 178 -3.75 17.20 -1.05
N GLU A 179 -2.44 17.22 -0.85
CA GLU A 179 -1.49 17.75 -1.82
C GLU A 179 -1.30 16.82 -3.03
N GLU A 180 -1.28 15.51 -2.79
CA GLU A 180 -1.22 14.51 -3.86
C GLU A 180 -2.49 14.49 -4.71
N GLU A 181 -3.66 14.58 -4.10
CA GLU A 181 -4.94 14.68 -4.79
C GLU A 181 -4.98 15.90 -5.72
N LYS A 182 -4.55 17.06 -5.25
CA LYS A 182 -4.45 18.29 -6.07
C LYS A 182 -3.49 18.14 -7.25
N ARG A 183 -2.45 17.34 -7.13
CA ARG A 183 -1.51 17.08 -8.24
C ARG A 183 -2.08 16.13 -9.27
N SER A 184 -2.86 15.14 -8.84
CA SER A 184 -3.47 14.15 -9.72
C SER A 184 -4.64 14.72 -10.55
N THR A 185 -5.24 15.83 -10.11
CA THR A 185 -6.36 16.53 -10.78
C THR A 185 -5.94 17.63 -11.73
N ARG A 186 -4.63 17.89 -11.88
CA ARG A 186 -4.05 18.83 -12.84
C ARG A 186 -3.49 18.13 -14.07
#